data_0a2193f978e95d4a00a11c05895e7272
#
_entry.id   0a2193f978e95d4a00a11c05895e7272
#
_cell.length_a   1.000
_cell.length_b   1.000
_cell.length_c   1.000
_cell.angle_alpha   90.00
_cell.angle_beta   90.00
_cell.angle_gamma   90.00
#
_symmetry.space_group_name_H-M   'P 1'
#
loop_
_entity.id
_entity.type
_entity.pdbx_description
1 polymer ?
#
loop_
_entity_poly.entity_id
_entity_poly.type
_entity_poly.pdbx_seq_one_letter_code
_entity_poly.pdbx_strand_id
1 'polypeptide(L)'
;MLYKFSFLTQNTLLNLYFLKIELKYQKHFRSLLKGEAMDIYALIFDDYETLDLMGPVEFLARVPELNLNFVSFEGGAKRSKQGFEIKTKKLAKMPKDSVLLLPGGQGTRALVNDSEFILKLKECVLASKFCLSVCTGSALIARTGELDGLKATSNKRSLEWVKSCGRAVKWQERARWVRAGKFYTASGVAAGMDMALGFISDHFGKELAQKIANETEYNWQKSSKIDKFAKIYGY
;
A
#
# COMPACT_ATOMS: atom_id res chain seq x y z
N MET A 1 -51.88 -30.44 10.39
CA MET A 1 -51.18 -29.25 9.87
C MET A 1 -50.10 -28.69 10.80
N LEU A 2 -49.84 -29.29 11.94
CA LEU A 2 -48.91 -28.83 12.97
C LEU A 2 -47.48 -29.48 12.89
N TYR A 3 -47.32 -30.57 12.15
CA TYR A 3 -46.01 -31.28 12.06
C TYR A 3 -45.02 -30.73 11.03
N LYS A 4 -45.46 -29.88 10.09
CA LYS A 4 -44.56 -29.28 9.08
C LYS A 4 -43.82 -28.03 9.57
N PHE A 5 -44.32 -27.35 10.61
CA PHE A 5 -43.66 -26.13 11.15
C PHE A 5 -42.48 -26.45 12.11
N SER A 6 -42.48 -27.62 12.76
CA SER A 6 -41.39 -27.99 13.68
C SER A 6 -40.12 -28.43 12.97
N PHE A 7 -40.23 -29.01 11.76
CA PHE A 7 -39.08 -29.48 10.97
C PHE A 7 -38.28 -28.33 10.34
N LEU A 8 -38.96 -27.25 9.93
CA LEU A 8 -38.30 -26.07 9.36
C LEU A 8 -37.52 -25.27 10.42
N THR A 9 -38.03 -25.19 11.65
CA THR A 9 -37.37 -24.51 12.76
C THR A 9 -36.14 -25.26 13.29
N GLN A 10 -36.17 -26.59 13.33
CA GLN A 10 -35.00 -27.41 13.74
C GLN A 10 -33.87 -27.34 12.72
N ASN A 11 -34.15 -27.40 11.42
CA ASN A 11 -33.13 -27.25 10.39
C ASN A 11 -32.52 -25.83 10.36
N THR A 12 -33.31 -24.82 10.64
CA THR A 12 -32.83 -23.42 10.70
C THR A 12 -31.93 -23.21 11.93
N LEU A 13 -32.29 -23.77 13.09
CA LEU A 13 -31.50 -23.73 14.31
C LEU A 13 -30.19 -24.55 14.17
N LEU A 14 -30.26 -25.71 13.52
CA LEU A 14 -29.08 -26.55 13.24
C LEU A 14 -28.12 -25.83 12.28
N ASN A 15 -28.62 -25.21 11.22
CA ASN A 15 -27.81 -24.42 10.30
C ASN A 15 -27.18 -23.18 10.97
N LEU A 16 -27.90 -22.49 11.84
CA LEU A 16 -27.36 -21.39 12.64
C LEU A 16 -26.31 -21.85 13.65
N TYR A 17 -26.49 -23.06 14.22
CA TYR A 17 -25.50 -23.66 15.12
C TYR A 17 -24.22 -24.05 14.37
N PHE A 18 -24.32 -24.69 13.20
CA PHE A 18 -23.16 -24.99 12.34
C PHE A 18 -22.46 -23.71 11.85
N LEU A 19 -23.21 -22.69 11.45
CA LEU A 19 -22.65 -21.39 11.08
C LEU A 19 -21.87 -20.72 12.24
N LYS A 20 -22.43 -20.80 13.46
CA LYS A 20 -21.74 -20.30 14.67
C LYS A 20 -20.47 -21.09 15.01
N ILE A 21 -20.50 -22.42 14.83
CA ILE A 21 -19.34 -23.29 15.02
C ILE A 21 -18.26 -22.95 13.96
N GLU A 22 -18.65 -22.84 12.70
CA GLU A 22 -17.75 -22.51 11.60
C GLU A 22 -17.10 -21.14 11.78
N LEU A 23 -17.88 -20.12 12.18
CA LEU A 23 -17.41 -18.80 12.55
C LEU A 23 -16.47 -18.84 13.78
N LYS A 24 -16.75 -19.66 14.78
CA LYS A 24 -15.92 -19.84 15.96
C LYS A 24 -14.61 -20.56 15.62
N TYR A 25 -14.66 -21.59 14.76
CA TYR A 25 -13.48 -22.29 14.26
C TYR A 25 -12.63 -21.40 13.35
N GLN A 26 -13.24 -20.64 12.46
CA GLN A 26 -12.52 -19.66 11.64
C GLN A 26 -11.87 -18.57 12.51
N LYS A 27 -12.57 -18.10 13.54
CA LYS A 27 -12.02 -17.11 14.49
C LYS A 27 -10.89 -17.68 15.34
N HIS A 28 -10.98 -18.93 15.76
CA HIS A 28 -9.95 -19.65 16.52
C HIS A 28 -8.74 -20.00 15.63
N PHE A 29 -8.98 -20.49 14.41
CA PHE A 29 -7.94 -20.76 13.41
C PHE A 29 -7.22 -19.47 12.97
N ARG A 30 -7.95 -18.37 12.80
CA ARG A 30 -7.37 -17.03 12.60
C ARG A 30 -6.53 -16.56 13.80
N SER A 31 -6.90 -16.95 15.04
CA SER A 31 -6.13 -16.60 16.24
C SER A 31 -4.84 -17.41 16.38
N LEU A 32 -4.80 -18.62 15.83
CA LEU A 32 -3.62 -19.49 15.81
C LEU A 32 -2.66 -19.15 14.66
N LEU A 33 -3.18 -18.56 13.56
CA LEU A 33 -2.41 -18.10 12.41
C LEU A 33 -2.05 -16.61 12.50
N LYS A 34 -2.37 -15.92 13.60
CA LYS A 34 -2.07 -14.51 13.76
C LYS A 34 -0.55 -14.24 13.71
N GLY A 35 -0.08 -13.97 12.51
CA GLY A 35 0.95 -12.96 12.35
C GLY A 35 0.43 -11.66 13.01
N GLU A 36 1.28 -10.94 13.71
CA GLU A 36 0.92 -9.69 14.36
C GLU A 36 0.23 -8.76 13.36
N ALA A 37 -0.96 -8.24 13.73
CA ALA A 37 -1.67 -7.29 12.91
C ALA A 37 -0.76 -6.08 12.64
N MET A 38 -0.65 -5.65 11.38
CA MET A 38 0.14 -4.48 11.00
C MET A 38 -0.78 -3.32 10.61
N ASP A 39 -0.50 -2.16 11.18
CA ASP A 39 -1.18 -0.93 10.79
C ASP A 39 -0.48 -0.28 9.60
N ILE A 40 -1.24 0.01 8.55
CA ILE A 40 -0.79 0.80 7.41
C ILE A 40 -1.24 2.23 7.59
N TYR A 41 -0.30 3.15 7.52
CA TYR A 41 -0.53 4.59 7.51
C TYR A 41 -0.33 5.11 6.10
N ALA A 42 -1.43 5.36 5.39
CA ALA A 42 -1.41 6.03 4.10
C ALA A 42 -1.29 7.53 4.33
N LEU A 43 -0.08 8.08 4.13
CA LEU A 43 0.21 9.50 4.28
C LEU A 43 -0.21 10.25 3.03
N ILE A 44 -1.23 11.08 3.15
CA ILE A 44 -1.90 11.77 2.05
C ILE A 44 -1.62 13.28 2.13
N PHE A 45 -1.44 13.89 0.99
CA PHE A 45 -1.22 15.32 0.79
C PHE A 45 -2.05 15.81 -0.41
N ASP A 46 -2.25 17.12 -0.55
CA ASP A 46 -3.02 17.65 -1.68
C ASP A 46 -2.31 17.43 -3.02
N ASP A 47 -3.08 17.30 -4.10
CA ASP A 47 -2.62 16.95 -5.44
C ASP A 47 -1.91 15.58 -5.53
N TYR A 48 -2.26 14.63 -4.63
CA TYR A 48 -1.83 13.24 -4.81
C TYR A 48 -2.49 12.62 -6.06
N GLU A 49 -1.83 11.62 -6.66
CA GLU A 49 -2.39 10.83 -7.76
C GLU A 49 -3.33 9.77 -7.18
N THR A 50 -4.61 9.82 -7.58
CA THR A 50 -5.65 8.95 -6.97
C THR A 50 -5.30 7.47 -7.01
N LEU A 51 -4.86 6.96 -8.16
CA LEU A 51 -4.59 5.54 -8.31
C LEU A 51 -3.31 5.09 -7.62
N ASP A 52 -2.34 5.99 -7.38
CA ASP A 52 -1.13 5.70 -6.59
C ASP A 52 -1.49 5.31 -5.14
N LEU A 53 -2.60 5.83 -4.64
CA LEU A 53 -3.14 5.51 -3.31
C LEU A 53 -4.15 4.37 -3.37
N MET A 54 -5.23 4.54 -4.15
CA MET A 54 -6.37 3.63 -4.14
C MET A 54 -6.05 2.26 -4.74
N GLY A 55 -5.13 2.19 -5.72
CA GLY A 55 -4.69 0.93 -6.29
C GLY A 55 -4.08 0.00 -5.24
N PRO A 56 -3.01 0.38 -4.52
CA PRO A 56 -2.48 -0.42 -3.42
C PRO A 56 -3.49 -0.68 -2.32
N VAL A 57 -4.29 0.32 -1.94
CA VAL A 57 -5.30 0.20 -0.88
C VAL A 57 -6.32 -0.90 -1.19
N GLU A 58 -6.77 -1.02 -2.45
CA GLU A 58 -7.72 -2.05 -2.87
C GLU A 58 -7.24 -3.48 -2.54
N PHE A 59 -5.94 -3.75 -2.72
CA PHE A 59 -5.36 -5.06 -2.44
C PHE A 59 -5.00 -5.24 -0.97
N LEU A 60 -4.38 -4.22 -0.36
CA LEU A 60 -3.93 -4.28 1.04
C LEU A 60 -5.12 -4.43 2.01
N ALA A 61 -6.27 -3.79 1.71
CA ALA A 61 -7.49 -3.90 2.51
C ALA A 61 -8.10 -5.30 2.54
N ARG A 62 -7.70 -6.19 1.62
CA ARG A 62 -8.18 -7.58 1.56
C ARG A 62 -7.36 -8.55 2.42
N VAL A 63 -6.27 -8.08 3.02
CA VAL A 63 -5.45 -8.85 3.96
C VAL A 63 -6.00 -8.65 5.37
N PRO A 64 -6.53 -9.72 6.03
CA PRO A 64 -7.21 -9.57 7.33
C PRO A 64 -6.32 -9.03 8.45
N GLU A 65 -5.01 -9.21 8.35
CA GLU A 65 -4.01 -8.76 9.33
C GLU A 65 -3.57 -7.31 9.11
N LEU A 66 -4.06 -6.62 8.06
CA LEU A 66 -3.70 -5.24 7.76
C LEU A 66 -4.84 -4.29 8.10
N ASN A 67 -4.55 -3.25 8.88
CA ASN A 67 -5.48 -2.17 9.20
C ASN A 67 -5.06 -0.89 8.46
N LEU A 68 -5.97 -0.28 7.70
CA LEU A 68 -5.69 0.93 6.94
C LEU A 68 -6.06 2.19 7.73
N ASN A 69 -5.13 3.13 7.82
CA ASN A 69 -5.30 4.45 8.41
C ASN A 69 -4.95 5.51 7.37
N PHE A 70 -5.92 6.36 7.03
CA PHE A 70 -5.71 7.51 6.14
C PHE A 70 -5.32 8.71 6.97
N VAL A 71 -4.11 9.23 6.77
CA VAL A 71 -3.50 10.26 7.60
C VAL A 71 -2.87 11.39 6.78
N SER A 72 -2.76 12.56 7.39
CA SER A 72 -1.90 13.65 6.93
C SER A 72 -1.30 14.35 8.14
N PHE A 73 -0.26 15.16 7.99
CA PHE A 73 0.36 15.83 9.13
C PHE A 73 -0.59 16.82 9.81
N GLU A 74 -1.48 17.46 9.04
CA GLU A 74 -2.44 18.44 9.56
C GLU A 74 -3.81 17.83 9.90
N GLY A 75 -4.14 16.66 9.30
CA GLY A 75 -5.49 16.11 9.27
C GLY A 75 -6.39 16.82 8.25
N GLY A 76 -7.70 16.61 8.36
CA GLY A 76 -8.69 17.23 7.48
C GLY A 76 -8.84 16.54 6.14
N ALA A 77 -9.53 17.17 5.20
CA ALA A 77 -9.70 16.66 3.84
C ALA A 77 -8.44 16.94 3.01
N LYS A 78 -8.03 15.94 2.22
CA LYS A 78 -6.96 16.07 1.22
C LYS A 78 -7.52 15.73 -0.14
N ARG A 79 -7.24 16.57 -1.12
CA ARG A 79 -7.80 16.47 -2.46
C ARG A 79 -6.79 15.90 -3.45
N SER A 80 -7.22 14.88 -4.20
CA SER A 80 -6.40 14.32 -5.28
C SER A 80 -6.34 15.23 -6.51
N LYS A 81 -5.37 14.98 -7.39
CA LYS A 81 -5.28 15.64 -8.69
C LYS A 81 -6.54 15.47 -9.53
N GLN A 82 -7.27 14.37 -9.38
CA GLN A 82 -8.50 14.06 -10.08
C GLN A 82 -9.76 14.60 -9.37
N GLY A 83 -9.61 15.29 -8.23
CA GLY A 83 -10.70 15.97 -7.53
C GLY A 83 -11.38 15.17 -6.42
N PHE A 84 -10.96 13.93 -6.14
CA PHE A 84 -11.47 13.14 -5.03
C PHE A 84 -10.93 13.65 -3.70
N GLU A 85 -11.77 13.71 -2.68
CA GLU A 85 -11.40 14.12 -1.34
C GLU A 85 -11.44 12.96 -0.37
N ILE A 86 -10.41 12.85 0.47
CA ILE A 86 -10.32 11.88 1.55
C ILE A 86 -10.16 12.62 2.87
N LYS A 87 -11.03 12.34 3.82
CA LYS A 87 -10.89 12.83 5.19
C LYS A 87 -9.76 12.05 5.88
N THR A 88 -8.72 12.77 6.29
CA THR A 88 -7.56 12.20 6.99
C THR A 88 -7.59 12.51 8.48
N LYS A 89 -7.01 11.59 9.27
CA LYS A 89 -6.68 11.86 10.67
C LYS A 89 -5.32 12.57 10.74
N LYS A 90 -5.14 13.44 11.75
CA LYS A 90 -3.84 14.05 11.99
C LYS A 90 -2.83 13.02 12.46
N LEU A 91 -1.68 12.95 11.79
CA LEU A 91 -0.55 12.10 12.19
C LEU A 91 0.45 12.94 13.01
N ALA A 92 0.35 12.88 14.31
CA ALA A 92 1.30 13.56 15.19
C ALA A 92 2.64 12.82 15.28
N LYS A 93 2.60 11.49 15.28
CA LYS A 93 3.79 10.61 15.33
C LYS A 93 3.48 9.28 14.66
N MET A 94 4.41 8.78 13.86
CA MET A 94 4.31 7.45 13.26
C MET A 94 4.52 6.37 14.32
N PRO A 95 3.59 5.41 14.49
CA PRO A 95 3.81 4.29 15.39
C PRO A 95 4.95 3.39 14.88
N LYS A 96 5.71 2.83 15.80
CA LYS A 96 6.74 1.85 15.47
C LYS A 96 6.12 0.59 14.85
N ASP A 97 6.90 -0.10 14.05
CA ASP A 97 6.54 -1.38 13.43
C ASP A 97 5.33 -1.33 12.48
N SER A 98 4.87 -0.12 12.13
CA SER A 98 3.83 0.12 11.15
C SER A 98 4.35 0.16 9.71
N VAL A 99 3.44 0.17 8.75
CA VAL A 99 3.73 0.32 7.31
C VAL A 99 3.37 1.74 6.87
N LEU A 100 4.31 2.44 6.27
CA LEU A 100 4.04 3.71 5.59
C LEU A 100 3.68 3.44 4.13
N LEU A 101 2.52 3.90 3.68
CA LEU A 101 2.15 3.96 2.26
C LEU A 101 2.16 5.42 1.81
N LEU A 102 2.95 5.72 0.77
CA LEU A 102 3.14 7.08 0.26
C LEU A 102 2.83 7.13 -1.24
N PRO A 103 1.73 7.77 -1.67
CA PRO A 103 1.44 7.99 -3.08
C PRO A 103 2.38 9.03 -3.68
N GLY A 104 2.43 9.08 -5.01
CA GLY A 104 2.97 10.22 -5.73
C GLY A 104 1.89 11.21 -6.14
N GLY A 105 2.15 11.97 -7.16
CA GLY A 105 1.26 12.99 -7.69
C GLY A 105 1.95 14.33 -7.86
N GLN A 106 1.20 15.32 -8.37
CA GLN A 106 1.74 16.65 -8.65
C GLN A 106 2.19 17.37 -7.36
N GLY A 107 1.51 17.13 -6.23
CA GLY A 107 1.85 17.72 -4.92
C GLY A 107 3.29 17.42 -4.49
N THR A 108 3.88 16.29 -4.94
CA THR A 108 5.28 15.97 -4.61
C THR A 108 6.27 17.04 -5.09
N ARG A 109 5.92 17.82 -6.13
CA ARG A 109 6.79 18.86 -6.69
C ARG A 109 7.06 20.00 -5.72
N ALA A 110 6.05 20.40 -4.95
CA ALA A 110 6.19 21.40 -3.90
C ALA A 110 6.84 20.77 -2.65
N LEU A 111 6.35 19.60 -2.23
CA LEU A 111 6.73 18.97 -0.98
C LEU A 111 8.21 18.55 -0.91
N VAL A 112 8.88 18.23 -2.03
CA VAL A 112 10.33 17.92 -2.01
C VAL A 112 11.19 19.11 -1.57
N ASN A 113 10.66 20.33 -1.62
CA ASN A 113 11.33 21.57 -1.20
C ASN A 113 10.80 22.11 0.14
N ASP A 114 9.79 21.46 0.71
CA ASP A 114 9.27 21.77 2.04
C ASP A 114 10.09 21.03 3.10
N SER A 115 11.00 21.75 3.75
CA SER A 115 11.93 21.17 4.73
C SER A 115 11.21 20.62 5.97
N GLU A 116 10.10 21.24 6.40
CA GLU A 116 9.31 20.77 7.54
C GLU A 116 8.60 19.46 7.21
N PHE A 117 7.98 19.38 6.02
CA PHE A 117 7.37 18.14 5.54
C PHE A 117 8.39 17.01 5.43
N ILE A 118 9.56 17.28 4.85
CA ILE A 118 10.61 16.27 4.67
C ILE A 118 11.17 15.78 6.01
N LEU A 119 11.34 16.65 7.00
CA LEU A 119 11.77 16.25 8.35
C LEU A 119 10.74 15.33 9.01
N LYS A 120 9.45 15.70 9.00
CA LYS A 120 8.36 14.86 9.53
C LYS A 120 8.26 13.52 8.78
N LEU A 121 8.42 13.54 7.44
CA LEU A 121 8.43 12.32 6.64
C LEU A 121 9.61 11.42 7.02
N LYS A 122 10.80 11.99 7.23
CA LYS A 122 11.98 11.24 7.68
C LYS A 122 11.72 10.49 8.99
N GLU A 123 11.11 11.15 9.96
CA GLU A 123 10.72 10.50 11.24
C GLU A 123 9.74 9.34 10.99
N CYS A 124 8.74 9.53 10.10
CA CYS A 124 7.82 8.46 9.71
C CYS A 124 8.54 7.29 9.06
N VAL A 125 9.45 7.56 8.11
CA VAL A 125 10.25 6.53 7.43
C VAL A 125 11.09 5.75 8.44
N LEU A 126 11.77 6.43 9.38
CA LEU A 126 12.62 5.78 10.38
C LEU A 126 11.81 4.89 11.34
N ALA A 127 10.61 5.32 11.75
CA ALA A 127 9.74 4.57 12.66
C ALA A 127 9.08 3.36 11.99
N SER A 128 8.87 3.39 10.67
CA SER A 128 8.16 2.35 9.93
C SER A 128 8.96 1.07 9.79
N LYS A 129 8.29 -0.08 9.93
CA LYS A 129 8.80 -1.42 9.60
C LYS A 129 8.98 -1.58 8.09
N PHE A 130 8.01 -1.08 7.31
CA PHE A 130 8.07 -1.06 5.85
C PHE A 130 7.60 0.29 5.30
N CYS A 131 8.19 0.69 4.17
CA CYS A 131 7.83 1.89 3.43
C CYS A 131 7.50 1.53 1.99
N LEU A 132 6.24 1.70 1.61
CA LEU A 132 5.71 1.48 0.28
C LEU A 132 5.50 2.83 -0.39
N SER A 133 6.15 3.09 -1.52
CA SER A 133 5.94 4.32 -2.27
C SER A 133 5.58 4.03 -3.72
N VAL A 134 4.69 4.83 -4.28
CA VAL A 134 4.25 4.72 -5.65
C VAL A 134 4.65 5.97 -6.42
N CYS A 135 5.06 5.80 -7.68
CA CYS A 135 5.30 6.90 -8.60
C CYS A 135 6.32 7.91 -8.02
N THR A 136 6.01 9.19 -8.05
CA THR A 136 6.87 10.27 -7.52
C THR A 136 6.92 10.33 -5.98
N GLY A 137 6.18 9.48 -5.26
CA GLY A 137 6.32 9.33 -3.80
C GLY A 137 7.74 8.90 -3.40
N SER A 138 8.44 8.15 -4.26
CA SER A 138 9.84 7.78 -4.05
C SER A 138 10.79 8.99 -4.05
N ALA A 139 10.45 10.11 -4.72
CA ALA A 139 11.23 11.34 -4.66
C ALA A 139 11.18 11.96 -3.26
N LEU A 140 10.03 11.92 -2.60
CA LEU A 140 9.88 12.41 -1.22
C LEU A 140 10.74 11.59 -0.26
N ILE A 141 10.72 10.24 -0.37
CA ILE A 141 11.56 9.37 0.47
C ILE A 141 13.05 9.59 0.15
N ALA A 142 13.42 9.72 -1.14
CA ALA A 142 14.80 10.01 -1.53
C ALA A 142 15.32 11.34 -0.92
N ARG A 143 14.45 12.33 -0.83
CA ARG A 143 14.76 13.63 -0.24
C ARG A 143 15.04 13.57 1.26
N THR A 144 14.53 12.55 1.97
CA THR A 144 14.89 12.32 3.38
C THR A 144 16.30 11.75 3.56
N GLY A 145 16.97 11.27 2.50
CA GLY A 145 18.26 10.59 2.53
C GLY A 145 18.18 9.08 2.84
N GLU A 146 16.99 8.57 3.19
CA GLU A 146 16.84 7.17 3.63
C GLU A 146 16.89 6.12 2.49
N LEU A 147 16.92 6.56 1.22
CA LEU A 147 17.17 5.71 0.06
C LEU A 147 18.62 5.74 -0.43
N ASP A 148 19.50 6.51 0.17
CA ASP A 148 20.88 6.66 -0.28
C ASP A 148 21.62 5.31 -0.29
N GLY A 149 22.29 5.00 -1.40
CA GLY A 149 22.97 3.74 -1.64
C GLY A 149 22.06 2.55 -1.93
N LEU A 150 20.74 2.67 -1.76
CA LEU A 150 19.78 1.61 -2.01
C LEU A 150 19.26 1.61 -3.45
N LYS A 151 18.77 0.45 -3.91
CA LYS A 151 18.05 0.33 -5.17
C LYS A 151 16.63 0.84 -4.99
N ALA A 152 16.15 1.66 -5.95
CA ALA A 152 14.76 2.15 -5.99
C ALA A 152 14.32 2.36 -7.43
N THR A 153 13.00 2.48 -7.64
CA THR A 153 12.43 2.91 -8.93
C THR A 153 11.35 3.96 -8.71
N SER A 154 10.90 4.55 -9.79
CA SER A 154 9.85 5.57 -9.80
C SER A 154 9.09 5.60 -11.13
N ASN A 155 8.16 6.52 -11.25
CA ASN A 155 7.43 6.82 -12.47
C ASN A 155 8.38 7.12 -13.64
N LYS A 156 8.25 6.39 -14.74
CA LYS A 156 9.19 6.49 -15.88
C LYS A 156 9.12 7.87 -16.54
N ARG A 157 7.93 8.43 -16.68
CA ARG A 157 7.73 9.77 -17.26
C ARG A 157 8.44 10.86 -16.45
N SER A 158 8.56 10.69 -15.14
CA SER A 158 9.13 11.69 -14.23
C SER A 158 10.52 11.30 -13.70
N LEU A 159 11.11 10.21 -14.20
CA LEU A 159 12.27 9.58 -13.56
C LEU A 159 13.48 10.50 -13.51
N GLU A 160 13.77 11.29 -14.53
CA GLU A 160 14.89 12.24 -14.52
C GLU A 160 14.76 13.28 -13.40
N TRP A 161 13.53 13.81 -13.22
CA TRP A 161 13.30 14.71 -12.10
C TRP A 161 13.45 13.99 -10.75
N VAL A 162 12.94 12.76 -10.62
CA VAL A 162 13.09 11.99 -9.39
C VAL A 162 14.55 11.72 -9.05
N LYS A 163 15.38 11.40 -10.07
CA LYS A 163 16.83 11.25 -9.91
C LYS A 163 17.49 12.51 -9.34
N SER A 164 17.03 13.69 -9.74
CA SER A 164 17.54 14.95 -9.21
C SER A 164 17.21 15.17 -7.72
N CYS A 165 16.15 14.51 -7.20
CA CYS A 165 15.78 14.58 -5.78
C CYS A 165 16.61 13.66 -4.88
N GLY A 166 17.25 12.61 -5.44
CA GLY A 166 18.08 11.66 -4.67
C GLY A 166 19.22 11.11 -5.50
N ARG A 167 20.32 11.89 -5.58
CA ARG A 167 21.48 11.56 -6.43
C ARG A 167 22.28 10.33 -5.96
N ALA A 168 22.23 10.00 -4.67
CA ALA A 168 22.91 8.83 -4.11
C ALA A 168 22.09 7.53 -4.22
N VAL A 169 20.84 7.61 -4.70
CA VAL A 169 19.98 6.44 -4.90
C VAL A 169 20.37 5.67 -6.16
N LYS A 170 20.42 4.33 -6.08
CA LYS A 170 20.71 3.45 -7.22
C LYS A 170 19.42 3.18 -8.03
N TRP A 171 18.99 4.14 -8.82
CA TRP A 171 17.76 4.09 -9.59
C TRP A 171 17.74 2.94 -10.60
N GLN A 172 16.69 2.12 -10.54
CA GLN A 172 16.43 0.98 -11.43
C GLN A 172 15.41 1.41 -12.50
N GLU A 173 15.90 1.90 -13.61
CA GLU A 173 15.12 2.55 -14.68
C GLU A 173 14.09 1.62 -15.32
N ARG A 174 14.42 0.32 -15.44
CA ARG A 174 13.59 -0.68 -16.11
C ARG A 174 12.67 -1.46 -15.17
N ALA A 175 12.84 -1.30 -13.86
CA ALA A 175 12.05 -2.05 -12.89
C ALA A 175 10.61 -1.55 -12.81
N ARG A 176 9.67 -2.49 -12.70
CA ARG A 176 8.25 -2.22 -12.42
C ARG A 176 8.06 -1.79 -10.97
N TRP A 177 8.72 -2.49 -10.07
CA TRP A 177 8.87 -2.12 -8.66
C TRP A 177 10.17 -2.72 -8.10
N VAL A 178 10.66 -2.19 -6.98
CA VAL A 178 11.91 -2.61 -6.35
C VAL A 178 11.68 -2.79 -4.86
N ARG A 179 12.20 -3.91 -4.31
CA ARG A 179 12.37 -4.10 -2.87
C ARG A 179 13.85 -3.90 -2.51
N ALA A 180 14.12 -3.05 -1.52
CA ALA A 180 15.44 -2.84 -0.94
C ALA A 180 15.32 -2.69 0.57
N GLY A 181 15.63 -3.76 1.30
CA GLY A 181 15.38 -3.82 2.74
C GLY A 181 13.89 -3.63 3.06
N LYS A 182 13.57 -2.60 3.85
CA LYS A 182 12.19 -2.23 4.21
C LYS A 182 11.45 -1.43 3.15
N PHE A 183 12.13 -0.95 2.11
CA PHE A 183 11.56 -0.10 1.08
C PHE A 183 11.00 -0.91 -0.09
N TYR A 184 9.77 -0.59 -0.48
CA TYR A 184 9.12 -1.02 -1.70
C TYR A 184 8.80 0.24 -2.52
N THR A 185 9.43 0.38 -3.68
CA THR A 185 9.21 1.54 -4.55
C THR A 185 8.64 1.08 -5.89
N ALA A 186 7.50 1.60 -6.29
CA ALA A 186 6.84 1.26 -7.55
C ALA A 186 7.04 2.34 -8.62
N SER A 187 6.98 1.91 -9.86
CA SER A 187 6.90 2.77 -11.04
C SER A 187 5.62 3.62 -11.04
N GLY A 188 5.13 4.04 -12.19
CA GLY A 188 3.96 4.92 -12.27
C GLY A 188 2.64 4.22 -12.06
N VAL A 189 1.74 4.92 -11.44
CA VAL A 189 0.30 4.69 -11.30
C VAL A 189 -0.08 3.23 -11.06
N ALA A 190 -0.36 2.45 -12.13
CA ALA A 190 -0.79 1.05 -12.01
C ALA A 190 0.27 0.11 -11.40
N ALA A 191 1.55 0.48 -11.42
CA ALA A 191 2.63 -0.34 -10.83
C ALA A 191 2.52 -0.47 -9.31
N GLY A 192 1.86 0.49 -8.64
CA GLY A 192 1.57 0.42 -7.22
C GLY A 192 0.73 -0.79 -6.83
N MET A 193 -0.18 -1.22 -7.71
CA MET A 193 -1.01 -2.42 -7.53
C MET A 193 -0.15 -3.69 -7.58
N ASP A 194 0.75 -3.80 -8.57
CA ASP A 194 1.67 -4.94 -8.69
C ASP A 194 2.62 -5.04 -7.50
N MET A 195 3.12 -3.89 -7.03
CA MET A 195 3.96 -3.80 -5.84
C MET A 195 3.20 -4.22 -4.58
N ALA A 196 1.94 -3.80 -4.40
CA ALA A 196 1.13 -4.17 -3.24
C ALA A 196 0.91 -5.69 -3.19
N LEU A 197 0.59 -6.32 -4.32
CA LEU A 197 0.51 -7.78 -4.42
C LEU A 197 1.87 -8.45 -4.16
N GLY A 198 2.97 -7.84 -4.63
CA GLY A 198 4.33 -8.28 -4.32
C GLY A 198 4.62 -8.23 -2.82
N PHE A 199 4.24 -7.15 -2.13
CA PHE A 199 4.36 -7.01 -0.68
C PHE A 199 3.51 -8.07 0.05
N ILE A 200 2.26 -8.28 -0.37
CA ILE A 200 1.39 -9.33 0.19
C ILE A 200 2.03 -10.71 -0.01
N SER A 201 2.56 -10.99 -1.20
CA SER A 201 3.25 -12.24 -1.50
C SER A 201 4.45 -12.49 -0.60
N ASP A 202 5.23 -11.44 -0.31
CA ASP A 202 6.46 -11.53 0.49
C ASP A 202 6.18 -11.74 1.99
N HIS A 203 5.05 -11.23 2.51
CA HIS A 203 4.77 -11.18 3.95
C HIS A 203 3.58 -12.03 4.40
N PHE A 204 2.66 -12.36 3.49
CA PHE A 204 1.44 -13.11 3.79
C PHE A 204 1.26 -14.36 2.90
N GLY A 205 2.19 -14.59 1.98
CA GLY A 205 2.22 -15.77 1.12
C GLY A 205 1.69 -15.52 -0.31
N LYS A 206 2.25 -16.30 -1.23
CA LYS A 206 1.96 -16.21 -2.67
C LYS A 206 0.50 -16.58 -3.00
N GLU A 207 -0.03 -17.54 -2.26
CA GLU A 207 -1.39 -18.04 -2.41
C GLU A 207 -2.41 -16.95 -2.10
N LEU A 208 -2.20 -16.19 -1.02
CA LEU A 208 -3.07 -15.07 -0.66
C LEU A 208 -2.99 -13.95 -1.70
N ALA A 209 -1.78 -13.58 -2.13
CA ALA A 209 -1.61 -12.56 -3.17
C ALA A 209 -2.30 -12.94 -4.49
N GLN A 210 -2.18 -14.22 -4.90
CA GLN A 210 -2.85 -14.71 -6.12
C GLN A 210 -4.37 -14.76 -5.95
N LYS A 211 -4.85 -15.19 -4.78
CA LYS A 211 -6.29 -15.18 -4.45
C LYS A 211 -6.86 -13.77 -4.57
N ILE A 212 -6.21 -12.77 -3.97
CA ILE A 212 -6.64 -11.38 -4.03
C ILE A 212 -6.64 -10.87 -5.48
N ALA A 213 -5.61 -11.17 -6.27
CA ALA A 213 -5.55 -10.80 -7.68
C ALA A 213 -6.72 -11.42 -8.48
N ASN A 214 -7.08 -12.67 -8.21
CA ASN A 214 -8.20 -13.36 -8.88
C ASN A 214 -9.55 -12.76 -8.46
N GLU A 215 -9.76 -12.48 -7.18
CA GLU A 215 -11.00 -11.88 -6.66
C GLU A 215 -11.26 -10.46 -7.18
N THR A 216 -10.19 -9.75 -7.53
CA THR A 216 -10.25 -8.40 -8.12
C THR A 216 -10.19 -8.42 -9.65
N GLU A 217 -10.17 -9.61 -10.27
CA GLU A 217 -9.99 -9.81 -11.72
C GLU A 217 -8.77 -9.03 -12.28
N TYR A 218 -7.74 -8.87 -11.42
CA TYR A 218 -6.56 -8.10 -11.77
C TYR A 218 -5.48 -8.97 -12.42
N ASN A 219 -5.02 -8.56 -13.60
CA ASN A 219 -3.91 -9.22 -14.28
C ASN A 219 -2.57 -8.79 -13.67
N TRP A 220 -2.17 -9.49 -12.61
CA TRP A 220 -0.98 -9.18 -11.83
C TRP A 220 0.31 -9.39 -12.62
N GLN A 221 1.08 -8.32 -12.84
CA GLN A 221 2.45 -8.37 -13.34
C GLN A 221 3.42 -8.80 -12.22
N LYS A 222 3.68 -10.11 -12.13
CA LYS A 222 4.50 -10.70 -11.07
C LYS A 222 5.98 -10.32 -11.14
N SER A 223 6.48 -10.03 -12.35
CA SER A 223 7.88 -9.63 -12.53
C SER A 223 8.09 -8.19 -12.10
N SER A 224 8.88 -8.00 -11.04
CA SER A 224 9.30 -6.69 -10.57
C SER A 224 10.37 -6.03 -11.47
N LYS A 225 11.09 -6.84 -12.26
CA LYS A 225 12.30 -6.41 -12.98
C LYS A 225 12.02 -5.64 -14.26
N ILE A 226 10.85 -5.85 -14.87
CA ILE A 226 10.53 -5.35 -16.22
C ILE A 226 9.28 -4.48 -16.18
N ASP A 227 9.45 -3.21 -16.48
CA ASP A 227 8.36 -2.28 -16.77
C ASP A 227 8.35 -1.98 -18.28
N LYS A 228 7.30 -2.43 -18.97
CA LYS A 228 7.13 -2.18 -20.41
C LYS A 228 7.16 -0.70 -20.79
N PHE A 229 6.82 0.18 -19.84
CA PHE A 229 6.82 1.62 -20.04
C PHE A 229 8.23 2.23 -20.02
N ALA A 230 9.25 1.53 -19.48
CA ALA A 230 10.63 2.00 -19.49
C ALA A 230 11.10 2.32 -20.93
N LYS A 231 10.89 1.39 -21.87
CA LYS A 231 11.24 1.59 -23.29
C LYS A 231 10.53 2.78 -23.92
N ILE A 232 9.27 3.05 -23.54
CA ILE A 232 8.48 4.17 -24.08
C ILE A 232 9.10 5.51 -23.69
N TYR A 233 9.71 5.59 -22.51
CA TYR A 233 10.35 6.81 -21.99
C TYR A 233 11.88 6.79 -22.13
N GLY A 234 12.44 5.92 -22.99
CA GLY A 234 13.87 5.94 -23.36
C GLY A 234 14.83 5.25 -22.39
N TYR A 235 14.35 4.32 -21.55
CA TYR A 235 15.14 3.54 -20.59
C TYR A 235 15.39 2.08 -21.01
#